data_e31571867a6f28f23a09b43fcf530b8d
#
_entry.id   e31571867a6f28f23a09b43fcf530b8d
#
_cell.length_a   1.000
_cell.length_b   1.000
_cell.length_c   1.000
_cell.angle_alpha   90.00
_cell.angle_beta   90.00
_cell.angle_gamma   90.00
#
_symmetry.space_group_name_H-M   'P 1'
#
loop_
_entity.id
_entity.type
_entity.pdbx_description
1 polymer ?
#
loop_
_entity_poly.entity_id
_entity_poly.type
_entity_poly.pdbx_seq_one_letter_code
_entity_poly.pdbx_strand_id
1 'polypeptide(L)'
;VETLPSADVLSEAYMSGNPLLESMENTLEIDRRTVALNRGLSLPQFEIGYRHDYGEGRATGFKVGMSVPLFENKNKVKAAKAAAVSSQAQLESARTNAASRFRMLYDQAVALSESMRSMRSALASQNSLEILGKALDAGQISVIDYFTEANLLFESRGTLLQIERDYQSAVAALYSFSL
;
A
#
# COMPACT_ATOMS: atom_id res chain seq x y z
N VAL A 1 9.91 -19.23 15.24
CA VAL A 1 8.95 -18.71 14.23
C VAL A 1 8.07 -17.72 14.96
N GLU A 2 8.28 -16.45 14.70
CA GLU A 2 7.46 -15.39 15.25
C GLU A 2 6.02 -15.57 14.72
N THR A 3 5.06 -15.65 15.61
CA THR A 3 3.66 -15.78 15.22
C THR A 3 3.24 -14.46 14.56
N LEU A 4 2.69 -14.53 13.35
CA LEU A 4 2.13 -13.36 12.69
C LEU A 4 1.09 -12.71 13.61
N PRO A 5 1.13 -11.37 13.80
CA PRO A 5 0.07 -10.64 14.48
C PRO A 5 -1.28 -10.87 13.81
N SER A 6 -2.36 -10.50 14.51
CA SER A 6 -3.70 -10.63 13.93
C SER A 6 -3.85 -9.81 12.66
N ALA A 7 -4.68 -10.30 11.74
CA ALA A 7 -4.94 -9.62 10.47
C ALA A 7 -5.41 -8.18 10.65
N ASP A 8 -6.20 -7.91 11.68
CA ASP A 8 -6.76 -6.57 11.94
C ASP A 8 -5.65 -5.55 12.26
N VAL A 9 -4.71 -5.91 13.15
CA VAL A 9 -3.59 -5.02 13.54
C VAL A 9 -2.67 -4.74 12.36
N LEU A 10 -2.32 -5.78 11.59
CA LEU A 10 -1.46 -5.61 10.40
C LEU A 10 -2.18 -4.86 9.28
N SER A 11 -3.48 -5.07 9.10
CA SER A 11 -4.29 -4.37 8.10
C SER A 11 -4.32 -2.87 8.38
N GLU A 12 -4.52 -2.48 9.63
CA GLU A 12 -4.53 -1.06 10.02
C GLU A 12 -3.18 -0.40 9.73
N ALA A 13 -2.07 -1.04 10.13
CA ALA A 13 -0.73 -0.54 9.85
C ALA A 13 -0.44 -0.46 8.34
N TYR A 14 -0.82 -1.48 7.58
CA TYR A 14 -0.64 -1.53 6.12
C TYR A 14 -1.42 -0.44 5.40
N MET A 15 -2.65 -0.16 5.83
CA MET A 15 -3.50 0.86 5.21
C MET A 15 -3.07 2.28 5.60
N SER A 16 -2.77 2.52 6.88
CA SER A 16 -2.38 3.85 7.38
C SER A 16 -0.99 4.29 6.91
N GLY A 17 -0.05 3.35 6.77
CA GLY A 17 1.30 3.62 6.28
C GLY A 17 1.43 3.67 4.76
N ASN A 18 0.36 3.45 4.00
CA ASN A 18 0.44 3.35 2.55
C ASN A 18 0.58 4.73 1.87
N PRO A 19 1.76 5.07 1.29
CA PRO A 19 2.01 6.40 0.74
C PRO A 19 1.16 6.70 -0.49
N LEU A 20 0.69 5.67 -1.22
CA LEU A 20 -0.23 5.85 -2.34
C LEU A 20 -1.59 6.35 -1.86
N LEU A 21 -2.12 5.77 -0.79
CA LEU A 21 -3.40 6.21 -0.20
C LEU A 21 -3.30 7.63 0.34
N GLU A 22 -2.22 7.95 1.06
CA GLU A 22 -1.95 9.30 1.55
C GLU A 22 -1.87 10.31 0.41
N SER A 23 -1.15 10.00 -0.67
CA SER A 23 -1.06 10.87 -1.85
C SER A 23 -2.43 11.12 -2.50
N MET A 24 -3.28 10.08 -2.57
CA MET A 24 -4.63 10.21 -3.13
C MET A 24 -5.58 11.00 -2.21
N GLU A 25 -5.45 10.86 -0.89
CA GLU A 25 -6.18 11.67 0.09
C GLU A 25 -5.81 13.15 -0.04
N ASN A 26 -4.52 13.45 -0.14
CA ASN A 26 -4.03 14.81 -0.36
C ASN A 26 -4.55 15.39 -1.69
N THR A 27 -4.57 14.59 -2.76
CA THR A 27 -5.13 15.00 -4.06
C THR A 27 -6.62 15.34 -3.94
N LEU A 28 -7.40 14.50 -3.27
CA LEU A 28 -8.82 14.75 -3.03
C LEU A 28 -9.03 16.03 -2.22
N GLU A 29 -8.20 16.29 -1.21
CA GLU A 29 -8.29 17.52 -0.42
C GLU A 29 -7.98 18.76 -1.27
N ILE A 30 -6.95 18.71 -2.13
CA ILE A 30 -6.63 19.77 -3.09
C ILE A 30 -7.82 20.04 -3.99
N ASP A 31 -8.44 19.01 -4.55
CA ASP A 31 -9.60 19.15 -5.43
C ASP A 31 -10.81 19.76 -4.69
N ARG A 32 -11.06 19.36 -3.44
CA ARG A 32 -12.12 19.97 -2.60
C ARG A 32 -11.85 21.45 -2.32
N ARG A 33 -10.60 21.81 -2.03
CA ARG A 33 -10.19 23.21 -1.85
C ARG A 33 -10.32 24.00 -3.16
N THR A 34 -10.02 23.37 -4.29
CA THR A 34 -10.20 23.95 -5.63
C THR A 34 -11.67 24.25 -5.93
N VAL A 35 -12.59 23.38 -5.52
CA VAL A 35 -14.03 23.64 -5.60
C VAL A 35 -14.42 24.88 -4.76
N ALA A 36 -13.91 24.96 -3.52
CA ALA A 36 -14.19 26.09 -2.64
C ALA A 36 -13.64 27.40 -3.21
N LEU A 37 -12.41 27.37 -3.73
CA LEU A 37 -11.78 28.52 -4.39
C LEU A 37 -12.60 29.01 -5.60
N ASN A 38 -12.97 28.11 -6.51
CA ASN A 38 -13.75 28.47 -7.70
C ASN A 38 -15.15 29.00 -7.35
N ARG A 39 -15.74 28.52 -6.25
CA ARG A 39 -16.99 29.12 -5.72
C ARG A 39 -16.74 30.51 -5.19
N GLY A 40 -15.66 30.74 -4.43
CA GLY A 40 -15.29 32.07 -3.92
C GLY A 40 -15.03 33.08 -5.06
N LEU A 41 -14.34 32.66 -6.11
CA LEU A 41 -14.11 33.48 -7.30
C LEU A 41 -15.38 33.78 -8.11
N SER A 42 -16.48 33.08 -7.86
CA SER A 42 -17.79 33.33 -8.47
C SER A 42 -18.61 34.39 -7.70
N LEU A 43 -18.14 34.82 -6.53
CA LEU A 43 -18.78 35.87 -5.74
C LEU A 43 -18.35 37.25 -6.24
N PRO A 44 -19.17 38.30 -6.01
CA PRO A 44 -18.78 39.67 -6.29
C PRO A 44 -17.50 40.05 -5.52
N GLN A 45 -16.56 40.63 -6.24
CA GLN A 45 -15.31 41.13 -5.64
C GLN A 45 -15.45 42.65 -5.44
N PHE A 46 -15.14 43.11 -4.23
CA PHE A 46 -15.11 44.52 -3.88
C PHE A 46 -13.66 44.99 -3.88
N GLU A 47 -13.40 46.08 -4.58
CA GLU A 47 -12.09 46.75 -4.62
C GLU A 47 -12.24 48.08 -3.88
N ILE A 48 -11.45 48.30 -2.83
CA ILE A 48 -11.35 49.59 -2.14
C ILE A 48 -9.90 50.03 -2.30
N GLY A 49 -9.71 51.18 -2.91
CA GLY A 49 -8.39 51.76 -3.14
C GLY A 49 -8.35 53.23 -2.71
N TYR A 50 -7.19 53.65 -2.20
CA TYR A 50 -6.87 55.07 -2.00
C TYR A 50 -5.87 55.48 -3.06
N ARG A 51 -6.19 56.57 -3.81
CA ARG A 51 -5.34 57.13 -4.84
C ARG A 51 -4.86 58.49 -4.43
N HIS A 52 -3.54 58.66 -4.47
CA HIS A 52 -2.92 59.99 -4.25
C HIS A 52 -2.00 60.28 -5.46
N ASP A 53 -2.38 61.26 -6.26
CA ASP A 53 -1.61 61.67 -7.42
C ASP A 53 -0.73 62.88 -7.02
N TYR A 54 0.59 62.80 -7.32
CA TYR A 54 1.63 63.77 -7.00
C TYR A 54 1.88 64.78 -8.16
N GLY A 55 0.96 65.01 -9.06
CA GLY A 55 1.06 65.95 -10.17
C GLY A 55 0.56 67.37 -9.87
N GLU A 56 0.65 68.30 -10.86
CA GLU A 56 0.23 69.69 -10.73
C GLU A 56 -1.26 69.95 -10.36
N GLY A 57 -2.04 68.94 -10.27
CA GLY A 57 -3.39 68.96 -9.71
C GLY A 57 -3.53 67.90 -8.64
N ARG A 58 -3.06 68.15 -7.41
CA ARG A 58 -3.19 67.21 -6.28
C ARG A 58 -4.61 66.69 -6.11
N ALA A 59 -4.89 65.52 -6.63
CA ALA A 59 -6.15 64.84 -6.45
C ALA A 59 -5.95 63.66 -5.50
N THR A 60 -6.64 63.70 -4.36
CA THR A 60 -6.77 62.57 -3.43
C THR A 60 -8.18 62.07 -3.51
N GLY A 61 -8.35 60.72 -3.66
CA GLY A 61 -9.67 60.15 -3.76
C GLY A 61 -9.71 58.67 -3.32
N PHE A 62 -10.90 58.29 -2.87
CA PHE A 62 -11.17 56.86 -2.64
C PHE A 62 -11.80 56.28 -3.91
N LYS A 63 -11.27 55.09 -4.32
CA LYS A 63 -11.84 54.29 -5.39
C LYS A 63 -12.60 53.12 -4.75
N VAL A 64 -13.87 52.99 -5.09
CA VAL A 64 -14.65 51.82 -4.74
C VAL A 64 -15.09 51.18 -6.05
N GLY A 65 -14.75 49.92 -6.23
CA GLY A 65 -15.12 49.15 -7.39
C GLY A 65 -15.82 47.83 -6.97
N MET A 66 -16.72 47.35 -7.79
CA MET A 66 -17.33 46.04 -7.64
C MET A 66 -17.24 45.30 -8.98
N SER A 67 -16.65 44.11 -8.98
CA SER A 67 -16.63 43.22 -10.13
C SER A 67 -17.53 42.02 -9.87
N VAL A 68 -18.48 41.78 -10.78
CA VAL A 68 -19.40 40.64 -10.70
C VAL A 68 -19.16 39.70 -11.86
N PRO A 69 -18.49 38.53 -11.64
CA PRO A 69 -18.25 37.54 -12.67
C PRO A 69 -19.53 36.74 -12.97
N LEU A 70 -20.36 37.24 -13.90
CA LEU A 70 -21.71 36.68 -14.15
C LEU A 70 -21.71 35.26 -14.73
N PHE A 71 -20.74 34.90 -15.56
CA PHE A 71 -20.73 33.59 -16.26
C PHE A 71 -19.34 32.90 -16.31
N GLU A 72 -18.29 33.60 -16.01
CA GLU A 72 -16.90 33.15 -16.25
C GLU A 72 -16.52 31.91 -15.44
N ASN A 73 -17.03 31.75 -14.23
CA ASN A 73 -16.61 30.71 -13.29
C ASN A 73 -17.58 29.52 -13.17
N LYS A 74 -18.76 29.56 -13.81
CA LYS A 74 -19.78 28.49 -13.71
C LYS A 74 -19.25 27.14 -14.20
N ASN A 75 -18.54 27.10 -15.31
CA ASN A 75 -17.97 25.88 -15.87
C ASN A 75 -16.72 25.43 -15.07
N LYS A 76 -15.94 26.36 -14.50
CA LYS A 76 -14.79 26.06 -13.63
C LYS A 76 -15.25 25.35 -12.36
N VAL A 77 -16.33 25.81 -11.73
CA VAL A 77 -16.93 25.15 -10.54
C VAL A 77 -17.43 23.75 -10.88
N LYS A 78 -18.09 23.59 -12.05
CA LYS A 78 -18.58 22.27 -12.49
C LYS A 78 -17.44 21.31 -12.75
N ALA A 79 -16.39 21.77 -13.45
CA ALA A 79 -15.19 20.96 -13.73
C ALA A 79 -14.46 20.56 -12.42
N ALA A 80 -14.27 21.51 -11.48
CA ALA A 80 -13.65 21.23 -10.20
C ALA A 80 -14.45 20.20 -9.37
N LYS A 81 -15.79 20.30 -9.37
CA LYS A 81 -16.64 19.29 -8.71
C LYS A 81 -16.49 17.91 -9.35
N ALA A 82 -16.44 17.83 -10.68
CA ALA A 82 -16.26 16.58 -11.38
C ALA A 82 -14.86 15.95 -11.06
N ALA A 83 -13.83 16.79 -10.99
CA ALA A 83 -12.49 16.35 -10.57
C ALA A 83 -12.52 15.78 -9.15
N ALA A 84 -13.11 16.48 -8.18
CA ALA A 84 -13.20 16.00 -6.80
C ALA A 84 -13.99 14.68 -6.68
N VAL A 85 -15.05 14.49 -7.47
CA VAL A 85 -15.79 13.21 -7.51
C VAL A 85 -14.93 12.10 -8.11
N SER A 86 -14.17 12.41 -9.16
CA SER A 86 -13.24 11.46 -9.77
C SER A 86 -12.14 11.03 -8.80
N SER A 87 -11.51 11.99 -8.11
CA SER A 87 -10.46 11.71 -7.13
C SER A 87 -10.98 10.91 -5.94
N GLN A 88 -12.22 11.17 -5.50
CA GLN A 88 -12.86 10.37 -4.46
C GLN A 88 -13.08 8.92 -4.91
N ALA A 89 -13.59 8.69 -6.12
CA ALA A 89 -13.79 7.35 -6.65
C ALA A 89 -12.46 6.60 -6.84
N GLN A 90 -11.40 7.30 -7.25
CA GLN A 90 -10.06 6.74 -7.37
C GLN A 90 -9.50 6.32 -6.00
N LEU A 91 -9.67 7.15 -4.96
CA LEU A 91 -9.25 6.83 -3.60
C LEU A 91 -9.98 5.59 -3.06
N GLU A 92 -11.30 5.51 -3.25
CA GLU A 92 -12.10 4.34 -2.83
C GLU A 92 -11.65 3.06 -3.54
N SER A 93 -11.38 3.14 -4.85
CA SER A 93 -10.83 2.03 -5.62
C SER A 93 -9.44 1.62 -5.11
N ALA A 94 -8.57 2.58 -4.85
CA ALA A 94 -7.23 2.32 -4.32
C ALA A 94 -7.28 1.66 -2.93
N ARG A 95 -8.17 2.12 -2.04
CA ARG A 95 -8.39 1.50 -0.72
C ARG A 95 -8.86 0.05 -0.85
N THR A 96 -9.82 -0.20 -1.74
CA THR A 96 -10.33 -1.56 -1.99
C THR A 96 -9.22 -2.47 -2.52
N ASN A 97 -8.41 -1.97 -3.46
CA ASN A 97 -7.29 -2.72 -4.01
C ASN A 97 -6.20 -2.98 -2.96
N ALA A 98 -5.88 -2.01 -2.12
CA ALA A 98 -4.91 -2.16 -1.03
C ALA A 98 -5.39 -3.20 0.00
N ALA A 99 -6.67 -3.16 0.39
CA ALA A 99 -7.26 -4.13 1.31
C ALA A 99 -7.27 -5.55 0.72
N SER A 100 -7.59 -5.69 -0.57
CA SER A 100 -7.56 -6.98 -1.26
C SER A 100 -6.15 -7.54 -1.36
N ARG A 101 -5.18 -6.68 -1.68
CA ARG A 101 -3.76 -7.06 -1.74
C ARG A 101 -3.23 -7.47 -0.37
N PHE A 102 -3.56 -6.73 0.69
CA PHE A 102 -3.21 -7.10 2.06
C PHE A 102 -3.75 -8.49 2.40
N ARG A 103 -5.04 -8.73 2.16
CA ARG A 103 -5.67 -10.04 2.46
C ARG A 103 -4.97 -11.17 1.72
N MET A 104 -4.70 -11.01 0.43
CA MET A 104 -3.97 -12.00 -0.36
C MET A 104 -2.58 -12.31 0.22
N LEU A 105 -1.82 -11.29 0.59
CA LEU A 105 -0.49 -11.47 1.19
C LEU A 105 -0.57 -12.13 2.57
N TYR A 106 -1.55 -11.76 3.37
CA TYR A 106 -1.75 -12.34 4.70
C TYR A 106 -2.12 -13.82 4.61
N ASP A 107 -3.10 -14.17 3.76
CA ASP A 107 -3.52 -15.56 3.55
C ASP A 107 -2.36 -16.40 2.99
N GLN A 108 -1.57 -15.84 2.07
CA GLN A 108 -0.36 -16.49 1.55
C GLN A 108 0.67 -16.73 2.67
N ALA A 109 0.93 -15.75 3.53
CA ALA A 109 1.87 -15.89 4.64
C ALA A 109 1.39 -16.96 5.64
N VAL A 110 0.10 -17.01 5.96
CA VAL A 110 -0.48 -18.04 6.83
C VAL A 110 -0.31 -19.43 6.21
N ALA A 111 -0.68 -19.60 4.95
CA ALA A 111 -0.56 -20.89 4.25
C ALA A 111 0.89 -21.38 4.17
N LEU A 112 1.84 -20.47 3.87
CA LEU A 112 3.26 -20.79 3.84
C LEU A 112 3.81 -21.15 5.23
N SER A 113 3.34 -20.46 6.30
CA SER A 113 3.69 -20.79 7.69
C SER A 113 3.23 -22.20 8.08
N GLU A 114 2.03 -22.58 7.69
CA GLU A 114 1.50 -23.91 7.94
C GLU A 114 2.28 -24.99 7.16
N SER A 115 2.52 -24.74 5.88
CA SER A 115 3.32 -25.64 5.03
C SER A 115 4.74 -25.84 5.58
N MET A 116 5.37 -24.75 6.00
CA MET A 116 6.71 -24.77 6.64
C MET A 116 6.69 -25.59 7.92
N ARG A 117 5.69 -25.42 8.77
CA ARG A 117 5.54 -26.19 10.03
C ARG A 117 5.36 -27.68 9.76
N SER A 118 4.50 -28.02 8.81
CA SER A 118 4.25 -29.41 8.40
C SER A 118 5.54 -30.06 7.86
N MET A 119 6.24 -29.37 6.94
CA MET A 119 7.47 -29.88 6.32
C MET A 119 8.60 -30.04 7.35
N ARG A 120 8.76 -29.06 8.26
CA ARG A 120 9.75 -29.18 9.36
C ARG A 120 9.44 -30.35 10.28
N SER A 121 8.16 -30.59 10.62
CA SER A 121 7.74 -31.74 11.43
C SER A 121 8.05 -33.06 10.72
N ALA A 122 7.74 -33.15 9.42
CA ALA A 122 8.05 -34.34 8.62
C ALA A 122 9.56 -34.62 8.56
N LEU A 123 10.38 -33.58 8.31
CA LEU A 123 11.85 -33.73 8.25
C LEU A 123 12.47 -34.00 9.62
N ALA A 124 11.92 -33.48 10.71
CA ALA A 124 12.42 -33.73 12.06
C ALA A 124 12.15 -35.17 12.55
N SER A 125 11.07 -35.77 12.09
CA SER A 125 10.75 -37.18 12.40
C SER A 125 11.66 -38.18 11.68
N GLN A 126 12.40 -37.71 10.67
CA GLN A 126 13.31 -38.54 9.88
C GLN A 126 14.76 -38.24 10.26
N ASN A 127 15.31 -38.96 11.21
CA ASN A 127 16.79 -39.07 11.43
C ASN A 127 17.47 -39.87 10.30
N SER A 128 17.06 -39.56 9.05
CA SER A 128 17.17 -40.48 7.91
C SER A 128 18.57 -40.76 7.50
N LEU A 129 19.47 -39.75 7.44
CA LEU A 129 20.82 -39.97 6.94
C LEU A 129 21.67 -40.88 7.84
N GLU A 130 21.55 -40.74 9.17
CA GLU A 130 22.29 -41.60 10.10
C GLU A 130 21.70 -43.01 10.11
N ILE A 131 20.41 -43.16 10.03
CA ILE A 131 19.72 -44.46 9.96
C ILE A 131 20.04 -45.14 8.63
N LEU A 132 19.98 -44.38 7.51
CA LEU A 132 20.38 -44.90 6.19
C LEU A 132 21.83 -45.32 6.13
N GLY A 133 22.76 -44.57 6.74
CA GLY A 133 24.17 -44.95 6.82
C GLY A 133 24.35 -46.27 7.59
N LYS A 134 23.70 -46.42 8.75
CA LYS A 134 23.74 -47.67 9.54
C LYS A 134 23.15 -48.84 8.79
N ALA A 135 22.05 -48.63 8.04
CA ALA A 135 21.45 -49.69 7.23
C ALA A 135 22.34 -50.10 6.05
N LEU A 136 23.05 -49.17 5.44
CA LEU A 136 24.03 -49.43 4.40
C LEU A 136 25.21 -50.23 4.94
N ASP A 137 25.76 -49.79 6.08
CA ASP A 137 26.91 -50.47 6.74
C ASP A 137 26.53 -51.90 7.17
N ALA A 138 25.29 -52.09 7.57
CA ALA A 138 24.72 -53.41 7.91
C ALA A 138 24.34 -54.27 6.69
N GLY A 139 24.48 -53.75 5.48
CA GLY A 139 24.15 -54.44 4.24
C GLY A 139 22.62 -54.64 4.03
N GLN A 140 21.78 -53.85 4.75
CA GLN A 140 20.33 -53.95 4.69
C GLN A 140 19.75 -53.20 3.49
N ILE A 141 20.47 -52.23 2.94
CA ILE A 141 20.10 -51.48 1.74
C ILE A 141 21.29 -51.46 0.76
N SER A 142 20.98 -51.28 -0.51
CA SER A 142 22.00 -51.08 -1.52
C SER A 142 22.56 -49.65 -1.51
N VAL A 143 23.75 -49.47 -2.09
CA VAL A 143 24.33 -48.14 -2.31
C VAL A 143 23.41 -47.24 -3.16
N ILE A 144 22.71 -47.83 -4.12
CA ILE A 144 21.76 -47.12 -4.98
C ILE A 144 20.57 -46.63 -4.17
N ASP A 145 20.01 -47.48 -3.29
CA ASP A 145 18.90 -47.10 -2.43
C ASP A 145 19.32 -45.98 -1.47
N TYR A 146 20.51 -46.07 -0.87
CA TYR A 146 21.07 -45.03 -0.02
C TYR A 146 21.14 -43.68 -0.73
N PHE A 147 21.71 -43.61 -1.93
CA PHE A 147 21.80 -42.36 -2.68
C PHE A 147 20.45 -41.85 -3.15
N THR A 148 19.51 -42.74 -3.49
CA THR A 148 18.16 -42.37 -3.88
C THR A 148 17.44 -41.68 -2.71
N GLU A 149 17.44 -42.30 -1.53
CA GLU A 149 16.84 -41.75 -0.32
C GLU A 149 17.54 -40.47 0.16
N ALA A 150 18.86 -40.40 0.09
CA ALA A 150 19.61 -39.22 0.42
C ALA A 150 19.26 -38.04 -0.51
N ASN A 151 19.13 -38.25 -1.81
CA ASN A 151 18.72 -37.23 -2.77
C ASN A 151 17.28 -36.73 -2.46
N LEU A 152 16.36 -37.64 -2.17
CA LEU A 152 14.98 -37.26 -1.80
C LEU A 152 14.97 -36.38 -0.56
N LEU A 153 15.81 -36.66 0.43
CA LEU A 153 15.94 -35.85 1.64
C LEU A 153 16.53 -34.46 1.32
N PHE A 154 17.54 -34.37 0.45
CA PHE A 154 18.11 -33.07 0.03
C PHE A 154 17.11 -32.24 -0.77
N GLU A 155 16.34 -32.85 -1.68
CA GLU A 155 15.28 -32.18 -2.41
C GLU A 155 14.19 -31.65 -1.45
N SER A 156 13.79 -32.45 -0.46
CA SER A 156 12.82 -32.05 0.56
C SER A 156 13.33 -30.87 1.40
N ARG A 157 14.62 -30.87 1.77
CA ARG A 157 15.24 -29.72 2.46
C ARG A 157 15.32 -28.49 1.57
N GLY A 158 15.65 -28.66 0.28
CA GLY A 158 15.62 -27.59 -0.72
C GLY A 158 14.24 -26.94 -0.83
N THR A 159 13.20 -27.77 -0.87
CA THR A 159 11.80 -27.31 -0.89
C THR A 159 11.44 -26.53 0.38
N LEU A 160 11.86 -27.00 1.56
CA LEU A 160 11.65 -26.27 2.81
C LEU A 160 12.29 -24.87 2.76
N LEU A 161 13.52 -24.76 2.29
CA LEU A 161 14.22 -23.47 2.16
C LEU A 161 13.50 -22.52 1.19
N GLN A 162 12.91 -23.05 0.12
CA GLN A 162 12.08 -22.25 -0.78
C GLN A 162 10.83 -21.72 -0.08
N ILE A 163 10.11 -22.59 0.65
CA ILE A 163 8.93 -22.19 1.42
C ILE A 163 9.29 -21.11 2.46
N GLU A 164 10.42 -21.28 3.15
CA GLU A 164 10.91 -20.29 4.13
C GLU A 164 11.19 -18.94 3.48
N ARG A 165 11.87 -18.94 2.34
CA ARG A 165 12.14 -17.70 1.58
C ARG A 165 10.83 -17.02 1.15
N ASP A 166 9.90 -17.78 0.62
CA ASP A 166 8.62 -17.25 0.12
C ASP A 166 7.77 -16.72 1.28
N TYR A 167 7.81 -17.38 2.44
CA TYR A 167 7.21 -16.88 3.68
C TYR A 167 7.81 -15.53 4.11
N GLN A 168 9.15 -15.44 4.17
CA GLN A 168 9.83 -14.19 4.54
C GLN A 168 9.53 -13.06 3.55
N SER A 169 9.42 -13.38 2.25
CA SER A 169 9.04 -12.40 1.23
C SER A 169 7.61 -11.90 1.41
N ALA A 170 6.66 -12.79 1.74
CA ALA A 170 5.28 -12.40 2.01
C ALA A 170 5.17 -11.54 3.28
N VAL A 171 5.88 -11.91 4.34
CA VAL A 171 5.95 -11.14 5.59
C VAL A 171 6.58 -9.75 5.34
N ALA A 172 7.70 -9.69 4.61
CA ALA A 172 8.33 -8.41 4.28
C ALA A 172 7.39 -7.49 3.47
N ALA A 173 6.58 -8.06 2.57
CA ALA A 173 5.58 -7.30 1.82
C ALA A 173 4.43 -6.79 2.71
N LEU A 174 4.04 -7.53 3.75
CA LEU A 174 3.04 -7.07 4.73
C LEU A 174 3.54 -5.89 5.58
N TYR A 175 4.85 -5.87 5.89
CA TYR A 175 5.46 -4.80 6.68
C TYR A 175 6.04 -3.66 5.83
N SER A 176 5.85 -3.68 4.52
CA SER A 176 6.46 -2.69 3.59
C SER A 176 6.09 -1.24 3.88
N PHE A 177 4.99 -0.99 4.57
CA PHE A 177 4.50 0.36 4.91
C PHE A 177 4.53 0.67 6.41
N SER A 178 5.12 -0.21 7.24
CA SER A 178 5.21 -0.04 8.69
C SER A 178 6.64 0.24 9.18
N LEU A 179 7.58 0.45 8.26
CA LEU A 179 8.99 0.74 8.54
C LEU A 179 9.27 2.24 8.55
#